data_4cc472ad515892630cc0389858ef265a
#
_entry.id   4cc472ad515892630cc0389858ef265a
#
_cell.length_a   1.000
_cell.length_b   1.000
_cell.length_c   1.000
_cell.angle_alpha   90.00
_cell.angle_beta   90.00
_cell.angle_gamma   90.00
#
_symmetry.space_group_name_H-M   'P 1'
#
loop_
_entity.id
_entity.type
_entity.pdbx_description
1 polymer ?
#
loop_
_entity_poly.entity_id
_entity_poly.type
_entity_poly.pdbx_seq_one_letter_code
_entity_poly.pdbx_strand_id
1 'polypeptide(L)'
;MQVLKSKKLLVGLALSALFIGGCSKDASESDEGATKVDDKPAIEEPAKQETFVAPLTGESVEEEVTQRPIIVTINNHPAARPQSGLASADIIYEMLAEGDVTRLLAVYQSDLPENIGPVRSARSYFVDMAKGLGAFYVAHGYSPEAKAMLSNNVVDNINGMNYDGTLFKRSNDRVAPHNSYITSENILKGAEKV
;
A
#
# COMPACT_ATOMS: atom_id res chain seq x y z
N MET A 1 -44.57 -20.20 -21.12
CA MET A 1 -44.62 -21.66 -21.23
C MET A 1 -43.62 -22.09 -22.29
N GLN A 2 -42.41 -22.42 -21.88
CA GLN A 2 -41.54 -23.36 -22.55
C GLN A 2 -40.37 -23.72 -21.62
N VAL A 3 -40.35 -24.98 -21.26
CA VAL A 3 -39.36 -25.69 -20.47
C VAL A 3 -38.29 -26.18 -21.41
N LEU A 4 -36.99 -25.94 -21.12
CA LEU A 4 -35.93 -26.68 -21.79
C LEU A 4 -34.87 -27.12 -20.78
N LYS A 5 -35.00 -28.28 -20.34
CA LYS A 5 -34.18 -29.53 -20.32
C LYS A 5 -32.69 -29.37 -20.01
N SER A 6 -32.40 -29.85 -18.82
CA SER A 6 -31.17 -30.47 -18.31
C SER A 6 -30.41 -31.31 -19.36
N LYS A 7 -29.10 -31.12 -19.44
CA LYS A 7 -28.19 -32.20 -19.89
C LYS A 7 -27.09 -32.39 -18.85
N LYS A 8 -27.22 -33.48 -18.11
CA LYS A 8 -26.16 -34.11 -17.34
C LYS A 8 -25.17 -34.72 -18.31
N LEU A 9 -23.88 -34.44 -18.13
CA LEU A 9 -22.83 -35.27 -18.71
C LEU A 9 -21.93 -35.76 -17.60
N LEU A 10 -21.99 -37.06 -17.42
CA LEU A 10 -21.19 -37.92 -16.53
C LEU A 10 -19.93 -38.35 -17.30
N VAL A 11 -18.94 -38.78 -16.51
CA VAL A 11 -17.91 -39.78 -16.82
C VAL A 11 -16.50 -39.25 -17.15
N GLY A 12 -15.57 -39.71 -16.31
CA GLY A 12 -14.16 -39.80 -16.58
C GLY A 12 -13.28 -39.99 -15.34
N LEU A 13 -13.49 -41.09 -14.63
CA LEU A 13 -12.57 -41.60 -13.60
C LEU A 13 -11.41 -42.30 -14.30
N ALA A 14 -10.18 -41.80 -14.17
CA ALA A 14 -8.98 -42.53 -14.56
C ALA A 14 -8.03 -42.65 -13.36
N LEU A 15 -8.01 -43.87 -12.86
CA LEU A 15 -7.13 -44.44 -11.85
C LEU A 15 -5.79 -44.77 -12.53
N SER A 16 -4.65 -44.31 -12.04
CA SER A 16 -3.35 -44.85 -12.42
C SER A 16 -2.42 -44.91 -11.24
N ALA A 17 -1.97 -46.14 -11.05
CA ALA A 17 -1.30 -46.78 -9.94
C ALA A 17 0.15 -46.31 -9.67
N LEU A 18 0.48 -46.43 -8.42
CA LEU A 18 1.73 -46.76 -7.74
C LEU A 18 2.94 -47.21 -8.58
N PHE A 19 4.10 -46.60 -8.28
CA PHE A 19 5.36 -47.34 -8.27
C PHE A 19 6.10 -47.07 -6.95
N ILE A 20 6.15 -48.15 -6.16
CA ILE A 20 7.00 -48.35 -4.99
C ILE A 20 8.25 -49.10 -5.50
N GLY A 21 9.41 -48.59 -5.19
CA GLY A 21 10.67 -49.31 -5.31
C GLY A 21 11.69 -48.57 -4.46
N GLY A 22 12.20 -49.06 -3.43
CA GLY A 22 12.77 -50.35 -3.10
C GLY A 22 14.12 -50.06 -2.48
N CYS A 23 14.23 -50.10 -1.13
CA CYS A 23 15.52 -50.10 -0.42
C CYS A 23 16.30 -51.35 -0.76
N SER A 24 17.61 -51.22 -0.98
CA SER A 24 18.55 -52.30 -0.81
C SER A 24 19.74 -51.83 0.02
N LYS A 25 19.88 -52.44 1.18
CA LYS A 25 21.11 -52.50 1.97
C LYS A 25 21.95 -53.64 1.39
N ASP A 26 23.22 -53.42 1.21
CA ASP A 26 24.23 -54.45 1.42
C ASP A 26 25.51 -53.87 1.96
N ALA A 27 25.99 -54.47 2.99
CA ALA A 27 27.22 -54.23 3.68
C ALA A 27 28.33 -55.14 3.10
N SER A 28 29.52 -54.61 2.90
CA SER A 28 30.75 -55.40 3.07
C SER A 28 31.96 -54.49 3.28
N GLU A 29 32.82 -54.97 4.16
CA GLU A 29 33.98 -54.43 4.81
C GLU A 29 35.17 -54.15 3.90
N SER A 30 36.03 -53.28 4.49
CA SER A 30 37.51 -53.21 4.44
C SER A 30 38.15 -52.55 3.22
N ASP A 31 38.86 -51.44 3.39
CA ASP A 31 40.31 -51.42 3.42
C ASP A 31 40.87 -50.03 3.84
N GLU A 32 41.97 -50.07 4.58
CA GLU A 32 42.69 -48.90 5.06
C GLU A 32 43.36 -48.15 3.90
N GLY A 33 43.22 -46.83 3.86
CA GLY A 33 44.00 -45.98 2.99
C GLY A 33 43.97 -44.52 3.46
N ALA A 34 44.93 -44.17 4.28
CA ALA A 34 45.17 -42.79 4.71
C ALA A 34 45.41 -41.89 3.49
N THR A 35 44.50 -40.98 3.21
CA THR A 35 44.73 -39.87 2.30
C THR A 35 44.38 -38.57 2.99
N LYS A 36 45.33 -37.65 2.83
CA LYS A 36 45.45 -36.29 3.35
C LYS A 36 44.13 -35.53 3.27
N VAL A 37 43.79 -34.93 4.39
CA VAL A 37 42.76 -33.87 4.48
C VAL A 37 43.25 -32.69 3.70
N ASP A 38 42.74 -32.46 2.49
CA ASP A 38 42.86 -31.18 1.82
C ASP A 38 41.94 -30.21 2.56
N ASP A 39 42.60 -29.25 3.20
CA ASP A 39 41.96 -28.12 3.89
C ASP A 39 41.34 -27.19 2.81
N LYS A 40 40.14 -27.56 2.38
CA LYS A 40 39.32 -26.72 1.48
C LYS A 40 38.81 -25.55 2.33
N PRO A 41 39.18 -24.29 2.00
CA PRO A 41 38.66 -23.14 2.75
C PRO A 41 37.13 -23.20 2.77
N ALA A 42 36.57 -23.15 3.98
CA ALA A 42 35.13 -22.99 4.15
C ALA A 42 34.67 -21.75 3.38
N ILE A 43 33.84 -21.96 2.37
CA ILE A 43 33.14 -20.84 1.73
C ILE A 43 32.15 -20.38 2.79
N GLU A 44 32.45 -19.25 3.44
CA GLU A 44 31.49 -18.56 4.28
C GLU A 44 30.29 -18.22 3.38
N GLU A 45 29.17 -18.86 3.61
CA GLU A 45 27.90 -18.46 3.02
C GLU A 45 27.65 -17.00 3.44
N PRO A 46 27.37 -16.08 2.49
CA PRO A 46 27.08 -14.70 2.87
C PRO A 46 25.91 -14.71 3.86
N ALA A 47 26.08 -14.00 4.96
CA ALA A 47 25.07 -13.85 5.99
C ALA A 47 23.75 -13.47 5.32
N LYS A 48 22.71 -14.27 5.55
CA LYS A 48 21.37 -14.03 5.01
C LYS A 48 20.90 -12.71 5.60
N GLN A 49 20.93 -11.63 4.81
CA GLN A 49 20.33 -10.36 5.20
C GLN A 49 18.84 -10.62 5.46
N GLU A 50 18.40 -10.31 6.67
CA GLU A 50 16.96 -10.30 6.96
C GLU A 50 16.34 -9.21 6.11
N THR A 51 15.48 -9.58 5.18
CA THR A 51 14.71 -8.66 4.37
C THR A 51 13.32 -8.57 4.97
N PHE A 52 12.88 -7.35 5.25
CA PHE A 52 11.51 -7.06 5.66
C PHE A 52 10.61 -6.92 4.43
N VAL A 53 9.32 -6.91 4.65
CA VAL A 53 8.32 -6.75 3.59
C VAL A 53 7.46 -5.54 3.92
N ALA A 54 7.33 -4.61 2.98
CA ALA A 54 6.45 -3.46 3.11
C ALA A 54 4.98 -3.92 3.16
N PRO A 55 4.20 -3.56 4.21
CA PRO A 55 2.89 -4.15 4.47
C PRO A 55 1.85 -3.90 3.37
N LEU A 56 1.93 -2.78 2.67
CA LEU A 56 0.95 -2.37 1.66
C LEU A 56 1.32 -2.81 0.24
N THR A 57 2.60 -2.95 -0.08
CA THR A 57 3.06 -3.28 -1.45
C THR A 57 3.52 -4.74 -1.58
N GLY A 58 3.95 -5.36 -0.49
CA GLY A 58 4.58 -6.68 -0.51
C GLY A 58 6.02 -6.66 -1.03
N GLU A 59 6.61 -5.50 -1.25
CA GLU A 59 7.98 -5.35 -1.71
C GLU A 59 8.98 -5.59 -0.57
N SER A 60 10.14 -6.15 -0.91
CA SER A 60 11.22 -6.33 0.04
C SER A 60 11.87 -4.98 0.35
N VAL A 61 12.05 -4.69 1.64
CA VAL A 61 12.67 -3.47 2.15
C VAL A 61 13.82 -3.81 3.09
N GLU A 62 14.78 -2.90 3.26
CA GLU A 62 15.95 -3.11 4.12
C GLU A 62 15.61 -2.94 5.60
N GLU A 63 14.62 -2.10 5.92
CA GLU A 63 14.19 -1.80 7.28
C GLU A 63 12.69 -2.10 7.46
N GLU A 64 12.28 -2.46 8.67
CA GLU A 64 10.89 -2.72 8.99
C GLU A 64 10.04 -1.45 8.89
N VAL A 65 8.97 -1.49 8.09
CA VAL A 65 8.03 -0.38 7.93
C VAL A 65 7.02 -0.42 9.09
N THR A 66 7.28 0.36 10.12
CA THR A 66 6.44 0.43 11.35
C THR A 66 5.54 1.65 11.41
N GLN A 67 5.72 2.62 10.49
CA GLN A 67 4.95 3.84 10.51
C GLN A 67 3.48 3.61 10.13
N ARG A 68 2.61 4.42 10.72
CA ARG A 68 1.18 4.45 10.39
C ARG A 68 0.97 4.90 8.95
N PRO A 69 0.09 4.26 8.16
CA PRO A 69 -0.26 4.75 6.84
C PRO A 69 -0.82 6.18 6.88
N ILE A 70 -0.52 6.95 5.86
CA ILE A 70 -1.05 8.30 5.64
C ILE A 70 -1.88 8.28 4.37
N ILE A 71 -3.11 8.79 4.41
CA ILE A 71 -3.95 8.96 3.22
C ILE A 71 -4.12 10.43 2.92
N VAL A 72 -3.81 10.82 1.69
CA VAL A 72 -4.01 12.19 1.19
C VAL A 72 -5.05 12.17 0.08
N THR A 73 -6.10 12.99 0.22
CA THR A 73 -7.07 13.20 -0.86
C THR A 73 -6.51 14.16 -1.90
N ILE A 74 -6.24 13.66 -3.10
CA ILE A 74 -5.63 14.39 -4.21
C ILE A 74 -6.66 14.70 -5.29
N ASN A 75 -6.61 15.90 -5.81
CA ASN A 75 -7.48 16.40 -6.86
C ASN A 75 -7.16 15.75 -8.22
N ASN A 76 -8.15 15.18 -8.88
CA ASN A 76 -7.97 14.61 -10.21
C ASN A 76 -8.64 15.40 -11.34
N HIS A 77 -9.11 16.62 -11.06
CA HIS A 77 -9.63 17.52 -12.10
C HIS A 77 -8.53 17.86 -13.11
N PRO A 78 -8.82 18.01 -14.42
CA PRO A 78 -7.81 18.36 -15.42
C PRO A 78 -6.95 19.59 -15.07
N ALA A 79 -7.54 20.63 -14.47
CA ALA A 79 -6.83 21.82 -14.03
C ALA A 79 -5.87 21.60 -12.83
N ALA A 80 -5.92 20.41 -12.21
CA ALA A 80 -5.04 20.02 -11.10
C ALA A 80 -3.85 19.14 -11.57
N ARG A 81 -3.79 18.81 -12.84
CA ARG A 81 -2.75 17.93 -13.40
C ARG A 81 -1.58 18.73 -13.98
N PRO A 82 -0.34 18.21 -13.93
CA PRO A 82 0.06 17.00 -13.24
C PRO A 82 0.03 17.18 -11.72
N GLN A 83 -0.27 16.08 -11.00
CA GLN A 83 -0.21 16.05 -9.55
C GLN A 83 1.23 15.81 -9.09
N SER A 84 1.50 16.13 -7.81
CA SER A 84 2.78 15.88 -7.14
C SER A 84 2.65 14.78 -6.11
N GLY A 85 3.68 13.93 -6.00
CA GLY A 85 3.81 12.92 -4.97
C GLY A 85 3.13 11.57 -5.26
N LEU A 86 2.38 11.43 -6.37
CA LEU A 86 1.67 10.18 -6.66
C LEU A 86 2.59 8.99 -6.91
N ALA A 87 3.79 9.21 -7.46
CA ALA A 87 4.71 8.12 -7.77
C ALA A 87 5.28 7.40 -6.55
N SER A 88 5.29 8.05 -5.38
CA SER A 88 5.71 7.47 -4.10
C SER A 88 4.57 6.82 -3.31
N ALA A 89 3.35 6.84 -3.83
CA ALA A 89 2.22 6.22 -3.12
C ALA A 89 2.30 4.69 -3.22
N ASP A 90 2.17 4.01 -2.08
CA ASP A 90 2.09 2.55 -2.02
C ASP A 90 0.81 2.03 -2.70
N ILE A 91 -0.31 2.76 -2.52
CA ILE A 91 -1.59 2.44 -3.14
C ILE A 91 -2.29 3.74 -3.58
N ILE A 92 -2.95 3.71 -4.72
CA ILE A 92 -3.82 4.80 -5.17
C ILE A 92 -5.22 4.24 -5.43
N TYR A 93 -6.21 4.76 -4.70
CA TYR A 93 -7.61 4.50 -4.98
C TYR A 93 -8.20 5.67 -5.78
N GLU A 94 -8.70 5.41 -6.98
CA GLU A 94 -9.47 6.40 -7.73
C GLU A 94 -10.96 6.21 -7.46
N MET A 95 -11.61 7.26 -6.99
CA MET A 95 -13.01 7.22 -6.56
C MET A 95 -13.78 8.43 -7.08
N LEU A 96 -15.03 8.24 -7.50
CA LEU A 96 -15.92 9.34 -7.85
C LEU A 96 -16.10 10.31 -6.69
N ALA A 97 -16.16 11.60 -7.00
CA ALA A 97 -16.45 12.65 -6.04
C ALA A 97 -17.76 13.36 -6.39
N GLU A 98 -17.74 14.41 -7.21
CA GLU A 98 -18.94 15.10 -7.69
C GLU A 98 -18.95 15.13 -9.22
N GLY A 99 -20.12 14.96 -9.80
CA GLY A 99 -20.30 14.90 -11.25
C GLY A 99 -19.44 13.77 -11.83
N ASP A 100 -18.73 14.07 -12.90
CA ASP A 100 -17.85 13.13 -13.59
C ASP A 100 -16.38 13.25 -13.14
N VAL A 101 -16.10 13.93 -12.01
CA VAL A 101 -14.73 14.14 -11.51
C VAL A 101 -14.41 13.16 -10.40
N THR A 102 -13.29 12.47 -10.55
CA THR A 102 -12.75 11.60 -9.51
C THR A 102 -11.78 12.35 -8.59
N ARG A 103 -11.43 11.70 -7.48
CA ARG A 103 -10.30 12.04 -6.61
C ARG A 103 -9.44 10.81 -6.41
N LEU A 104 -8.16 11.05 -6.18
CA LEU A 104 -7.21 10.01 -5.86
C LEU A 104 -6.96 10.03 -4.35
N LEU A 105 -7.18 8.89 -3.69
CA LEU A 105 -6.74 8.67 -2.33
C LEU A 105 -5.38 8.00 -2.41
N ALA A 106 -4.33 8.79 -2.25
CA ALA A 106 -2.96 8.28 -2.24
C ALA A 106 -2.58 7.85 -0.83
N VAL A 107 -2.19 6.59 -0.68
CA VAL A 107 -1.77 5.97 0.58
C VAL A 107 -0.26 5.88 0.59
N TYR A 108 0.36 6.39 1.64
CA TYR A 108 1.79 6.41 1.85
C TYR A 108 2.13 5.71 3.16
N GLN A 109 3.05 4.77 3.13
CA GLN A 109 3.60 4.11 4.30
C GLN A 109 5.10 3.84 4.13
N SER A 110 5.51 3.32 2.98
CA SER A 110 6.91 2.98 2.70
C SER A 110 7.74 4.21 2.35
N ASP A 111 7.18 5.15 1.58
CA ASP A 111 7.83 6.40 1.18
C ASP A 111 6.85 7.58 1.32
N LEU A 112 7.33 8.70 1.85
CA LEU A 112 6.55 9.93 1.98
C LEU A 112 7.25 11.04 1.19
N PRO A 113 6.72 11.41 0.00
CA PRO A 113 7.38 12.36 -0.88
C PRO A 113 7.38 13.78 -0.31
N GLU A 114 8.39 14.56 -0.65
CA GLU A 114 8.59 15.92 -0.13
C GLU A 114 7.35 16.82 -0.29
N ASN A 115 6.63 16.72 -1.42
CA ASN A 115 5.47 17.57 -1.71
C ASN A 115 4.33 16.78 -2.33
N ILE A 116 3.12 16.94 -1.80
CA ILE A 116 1.92 16.21 -2.19
C ILE A 116 0.79 17.18 -2.57
N GLY A 117 0.14 16.90 -3.68
CA GLY A 117 -1.05 17.65 -4.08
C GLY A 117 -1.30 17.72 -5.59
N PRO A 118 -2.29 18.54 -5.98
CA PRO A 118 -3.13 19.42 -5.15
C PRO A 118 -4.09 18.66 -4.25
N VAL A 119 -4.07 18.98 -2.96
CA VAL A 119 -4.93 18.37 -1.95
C VAL A 119 -6.36 18.86 -2.10
N ARG A 120 -7.34 17.96 -1.87
CA ARG A 120 -8.75 18.23 -2.09
C ARG A 120 -9.63 17.77 -0.93
N SER A 121 -10.93 18.08 -1.04
CA SER A 121 -11.90 17.89 0.02
C SER A 121 -12.22 16.43 0.30
N ALA A 122 -12.41 16.12 1.56
CA ALA A 122 -12.89 14.85 2.07
C ALA A 122 -14.35 14.57 1.65
N ARG A 123 -14.69 13.28 1.60
CA ARG A 123 -16.05 12.73 1.51
C ARG A 123 -16.21 11.66 2.58
N SER A 124 -17.42 11.36 3.01
CA SER A 124 -17.68 10.39 4.07
C SER A 124 -17.02 9.04 3.78
N TYR A 125 -17.19 8.50 2.59
CA TYR A 125 -16.60 7.22 2.18
C TYR A 125 -15.06 7.26 2.06
N PHE A 126 -14.43 8.42 1.87
CA PHE A 126 -12.97 8.57 1.97
C PHE A 126 -12.49 8.49 3.42
N VAL A 127 -13.27 9.07 4.36
CA VAL A 127 -13.00 8.98 5.79
C VAL A 127 -13.15 7.54 6.27
N ASP A 128 -14.18 6.81 5.80
CA ASP A 128 -14.37 5.39 6.11
C ASP A 128 -13.20 4.54 5.61
N MET A 129 -12.68 4.83 4.42
CA MET A 129 -11.49 4.16 3.88
C MET A 129 -10.27 4.41 4.77
N ALA A 130 -10.03 5.66 5.16
CA ALA A 130 -8.93 6.03 6.04
C ALA A 130 -9.04 5.33 7.40
N LYS A 131 -10.25 5.26 7.97
CA LYS A 131 -10.54 4.52 9.19
C LYS A 131 -10.24 3.03 9.03
N GLY A 132 -10.70 2.42 7.93
CA GLY A 132 -10.49 0.99 7.66
C GLY A 132 -9.02 0.60 7.57
N LEU A 133 -8.16 1.49 7.08
CA LEU A 133 -6.72 1.30 7.00
C LEU A 133 -5.97 1.75 8.28
N GLY A 134 -6.67 2.26 9.29
CA GLY A 134 -6.03 2.84 10.47
C GLY A 134 -5.14 4.04 10.15
N ALA A 135 -5.37 4.71 9.02
CA ALA A 135 -4.49 5.72 8.48
C ALA A 135 -4.66 7.09 9.16
N PHE A 136 -3.61 7.92 9.09
CA PHE A 136 -3.70 9.36 9.32
C PHE A 136 -4.26 10.03 8.06
N TYR A 137 -5.28 10.88 8.20
CA TYR A 137 -6.02 11.42 7.06
C TYR A 137 -5.74 12.88 6.78
N VAL A 138 -5.44 13.21 5.53
CA VAL A 138 -5.10 14.56 5.05
C VAL A 138 -6.05 14.99 3.94
N ALA A 139 -6.74 16.12 4.14
CA ALA A 139 -7.64 16.69 3.14
C ALA A 139 -7.65 18.23 3.21
N HIS A 140 -8.17 18.88 2.17
CA HIS A 140 -8.41 20.33 2.18
C HIS A 140 -9.87 20.61 1.78
N GLY A 141 -10.71 20.81 2.76
CA GLY A 141 -12.16 20.90 2.64
C GLY A 141 -12.87 19.57 2.92
N TYR A 142 -14.18 19.59 2.86
CA TYR A 142 -15.03 18.43 3.20
C TYR A 142 -16.47 18.61 2.68
N SER A 143 -17.22 17.50 2.51
CA SER A 143 -18.69 17.51 2.46
C SER A 143 -19.27 17.70 3.88
N PRO A 144 -20.54 18.06 4.05
CA PRO A 144 -21.18 18.18 5.37
C PRO A 144 -21.03 16.92 6.23
N GLU A 145 -21.24 15.73 5.65
CA GLU A 145 -21.12 14.44 6.34
C GLU A 145 -19.66 14.18 6.75
N ALA A 146 -18.71 14.39 5.81
CA ALA A 146 -17.29 14.24 6.12
C ALA A 146 -16.83 15.20 7.21
N LYS A 147 -17.35 16.46 7.21
CA LYS A 147 -17.07 17.42 8.30
C LYS A 147 -17.49 16.88 9.66
N ALA A 148 -18.70 16.31 9.75
CA ALA A 148 -19.20 15.74 11.00
C ALA A 148 -18.30 14.58 11.48
N MET A 149 -17.90 13.67 10.57
CA MET A 149 -17.01 12.56 10.91
C MET A 149 -15.64 13.03 11.39
N LEU A 150 -15.01 13.97 10.68
CA LEU A 150 -13.69 14.50 11.02
C LEU A 150 -13.73 15.29 12.35
N SER A 151 -14.79 16.07 12.59
CA SER A 151 -14.96 16.82 13.84
C SER A 151 -15.24 15.92 15.06
N ASN A 152 -15.76 14.72 14.83
CA ASN A 152 -15.96 13.70 15.86
C ASN A 152 -14.77 12.73 15.99
N ASN A 153 -13.63 13.04 15.37
CA ASN A 153 -12.41 12.24 15.40
C ASN A 153 -12.63 10.76 15.02
N VAL A 154 -13.46 10.51 13.99
CA VAL A 154 -13.64 9.15 13.45
C VAL A 154 -12.31 8.59 12.92
N VAL A 155 -11.43 9.49 12.50
CA VAL A 155 -10.04 9.23 12.13
C VAL A 155 -9.19 10.46 12.50
N ASP A 156 -7.96 10.23 12.95
CA ASP A 156 -7.01 11.33 13.17
C ASP A 156 -6.72 12.02 11.86
N ASN A 157 -6.83 13.36 11.85
CA ASN A 157 -6.78 14.09 10.59
C ASN A 157 -6.26 15.51 10.72
N ILE A 158 -5.73 16.03 9.62
CA ILE A 158 -5.53 17.47 9.40
C ILE A 158 -6.28 17.92 8.16
N ASN A 159 -6.88 19.10 8.25
CA ASN A 159 -7.64 19.67 7.15
C ASN A 159 -7.21 21.10 6.84
N GLY A 160 -6.98 21.37 5.55
CA GLY A 160 -6.59 22.70 5.08
C GLY A 160 -7.57 23.81 5.45
N MET A 161 -8.84 23.49 5.81
CA MET A 161 -9.79 24.49 6.32
C MET A 161 -9.33 25.13 7.63
N ASN A 162 -8.52 24.42 8.42
CA ASN A 162 -7.98 24.90 9.69
C ASN A 162 -6.51 25.35 9.57
N TYR A 163 -5.80 24.88 8.54
CA TYR A 163 -4.34 25.01 8.44
C TYR A 163 -3.87 25.60 7.10
N ASP A 164 -4.76 26.29 6.34
CA ASP A 164 -4.35 27.00 5.11
C ASP A 164 -3.36 28.14 5.45
N GLY A 165 -2.32 28.26 4.64
CA GLY A 165 -1.25 29.23 4.89
C GLY A 165 -0.23 28.81 5.97
N THR A 166 -0.50 27.74 6.74
CA THR A 166 0.40 27.18 7.76
C THR A 166 0.96 25.82 7.34
N LEU A 167 0.24 24.74 7.56
CA LEU A 167 0.65 23.39 7.11
C LEU A 167 0.41 23.22 5.60
N PHE A 168 -0.67 23.79 5.07
CA PHE A 168 -0.97 23.79 3.65
C PHE A 168 -0.48 25.08 2.99
N LYS A 169 0.05 24.98 1.78
CA LYS A 169 0.52 26.10 0.97
C LYS A 169 -0.21 26.15 -0.37
N ARG A 170 -0.46 27.36 -0.86
CA ARG A 170 -1.05 27.58 -2.17
C ARG A 170 0.06 27.81 -3.21
N SER A 171 0.06 27.00 -4.28
CA SER A 171 0.89 27.30 -5.45
C SER A 171 0.32 28.48 -6.22
N ASN A 172 1.20 29.32 -6.78
CA ASN A 172 0.83 30.42 -7.67
C ASN A 172 0.68 29.97 -9.13
N ASP A 173 1.09 28.76 -9.46
CA ASP A 173 1.04 28.23 -10.83
C ASP A 173 -0.37 27.81 -11.26
N ARG A 174 -1.30 27.78 -10.31
CA ARG A 174 -2.69 27.35 -10.52
C ARG A 174 -3.66 28.19 -9.70
N VAL A 175 -4.91 28.17 -10.13
CA VAL A 175 -5.99 28.88 -9.45
C VAL A 175 -6.67 27.94 -8.43
N ALA A 176 -7.09 28.48 -7.29
CA ALA A 176 -7.93 27.75 -6.36
C ALA A 176 -9.20 27.23 -7.06
N PRO A 177 -9.67 26.03 -6.75
CA PRO A 177 -9.27 25.13 -5.66
C PRO A 177 -8.25 24.05 -6.09
N HIS A 178 -7.48 24.27 -7.16
CA HIS A 178 -6.59 23.28 -7.76
C HIS A 178 -5.11 23.47 -7.36
N ASN A 179 -4.83 24.20 -6.29
CA ASN A 179 -3.50 24.72 -5.97
C ASN A 179 -3.04 24.53 -4.52
N SER A 180 -3.70 23.68 -3.74
CA SER A 180 -3.32 23.40 -2.35
C SER A 180 -2.34 22.26 -2.26
N TYR A 181 -1.19 22.45 -1.59
CA TYR A 181 -0.14 21.45 -1.41
C TYR A 181 0.24 21.34 0.06
N ILE A 182 0.79 20.17 0.42
CA ILE A 182 1.34 19.92 1.75
C ILE A 182 2.66 19.16 1.60
N THR A 183 3.63 19.47 2.47
CA THR A 183 4.90 18.75 2.52
C THR A 183 4.82 17.60 3.54
N SER A 184 5.68 16.58 3.36
CA SER A 184 5.85 15.49 4.34
C SER A 184 6.12 16.03 5.74
N GLU A 185 7.03 16.99 5.87
CA GLU A 185 7.34 17.66 7.14
C GLU A 185 6.08 18.25 7.81
N ASN A 186 5.23 18.93 7.03
CA ASN A 186 4.00 19.53 7.54
C ASN A 186 2.92 18.49 7.90
N ILE A 187 2.89 17.35 7.20
CA ILE A 187 2.01 16.22 7.58
C ILE A 187 2.43 15.69 8.96
N LEU A 188 3.72 15.42 9.15
CA LEU A 188 4.25 14.93 10.43
C LEU A 188 4.03 15.94 11.56
N LYS A 189 4.31 17.22 11.34
CA LYS A 189 3.98 18.30 12.31
C LYS A 189 2.48 18.39 12.62
N GLY A 190 1.63 18.06 11.64
CA GLY A 190 0.19 18.01 11.83
C GLY A 190 -0.23 16.80 12.67
N ALA A 191 0.40 15.65 12.47
CA ALA A 191 0.12 14.43 13.22
C ALA A 191 0.46 14.55 14.73
N GLU A 192 1.46 15.37 15.07
CA GLU A 192 1.82 15.66 16.47
C GLU A 192 0.76 16.50 17.23
N LYS A 193 -0.21 17.07 16.51
CA LYS A 193 -1.23 17.99 17.08
C LYS A 193 -2.56 17.32 17.38
N VAL A 194 -2.76 16.07 16.99
CA VAL A 194 -4.05 15.36 17.07
C VAL A 194 -3.92 13.99 17.72
#